data_396485342c6b5c5e98271d0cfa005c1a
#
_entry.id   396485342c6b5c5e98271d0cfa005c1a
#
_cell.length_a   1.000
_cell.length_b   1.000
_cell.length_c   1.000
_cell.angle_alpha   90.00
_cell.angle_beta   90.00
_cell.angle_gamma   90.00
#
_symmetry.space_group_name_H-M   'P 1'
#
loop_
_entity.id
_entity.type
_entity.pdbx_description
1 polymer ?
#
loop_
_entity_poly.entity_id
_entity_poly.type
_entity_poly.pdbx_seq_one_letter_code
_entity_poly.pdbx_strand_id
1 'polypeptide(L)'
;MRANSAISANLVYKELRLEHSLSEIADKLFLHTGTLKRWEATQKIPNEYLYDLNFLLGNKYDLQKVDFRSHNEFFTKKEVAKYCFESFSHFLQIHNINADDYIFIEPSCGDLSFYELMPKNSRIGVDLEYKNDEILCQNFLSFYPQNMHKKYIVLGNPPFGLRGNLALRFINHASEFADFIAFILPPLFDSDGKGSPKKRIKDYELVHSEKLPLDSFVYPNGKAVEVATLFQIWAHKRVLANKTLNIEFNPPKTCKEFIKIYSLSDGGTSSSTRNKAMLYKCDLYLPSTCFHSASKPQMQIYTDFEALPHRRGYGIVILKDKERVKRALQGVDWVQVSFLGTNSSLNLRTSLIEEALIVQGFYDKGLMNGHYLDYKFCELENKDISTFL
;
A
#
# COMPACT_ATOMS: atom_id res chain seq x y z
N MET A 1 33.63 -14.04 28.32
CA MET A 1 32.24 -13.74 27.91
C MET A 1 32.24 -12.40 27.18
N ARG A 2 32.26 -12.40 25.85
CA ARG A 2 32.12 -11.17 25.06
C ARG A 2 30.62 -10.83 25.01
N ALA A 3 30.27 -9.67 25.53
CA ALA A 3 28.93 -9.12 25.42
C ALA A 3 28.52 -9.09 23.94
N ASN A 4 27.41 -9.73 23.60
CA ASN A 4 26.76 -9.59 22.30
C ASN A 4 26.36 -8.11 22.14
N SER A 5 27.21 -7.31 21.51
CA SER A 5 26.82 -6.00 21.03
C SER A 5 25.75 -6.21 19.97
N ALA A 6 24.53 -5.77 20.24
CA ALA A 6 23.46 -5.80 19.25
C ALA A 6 23.95 -5.15 17.96
N ILE A 7 23.98 -5.91 16.88
CA ILE A 7 24.38 -5.40 15.56
C ILE A 7 23.38 -4.31 15.19
N SER A 8 23.84 -3.08 14.97
CA SER A 8 22.98 -1.96 14.63
C SER A 8 22.82 -1.84 13.11
N ALA A 9 21.67 -1.39 12.64
CA ALA A 9 21.42 -1.12 11.23
C ALA A 9 22.45 -0.14 10.62
N ASN A 10 22.99 0.78 11.41
CA ASN A 10 24.04 1.70 10.99
C ASN A 10 25.36 1.00 10.65
N LEU A 11 25.73 -0.02 11.39
CA LEU A 11 26.95 -0.80 11.15
C LEU A 11 26.83 -1.61 9.85
N VAL A 12 25.74 -2.32 9.72
CA VAL A 12 25.44 -3.16 8.53
C VAL A 12 25.35 -2.29 7.26
N TYR A 13 24.72 -1.14 7.35
CA TYR A 13 24.65 -0.21 6.22
C TYR A 13 26.02 0.33 5.81
N LYS A 14 26.88 0.67 6.77
CA LYS A 14 28.25 1.09 6.47
C LYS A 14 29.04 0.03 5.72
N GLU A 15 28.93 -1.22 6.14
CA GLU A 15 29.53 -2.35 5.47
C GLU A 15 28.99 -2.51 4.04
N LEU A 16 27.67 -2.44 3.87
CA LEU A 16 27.01 -2.52 2.57
C LEU A 16 27.47 -1.40 1.61
N ARG A 17 27.75 -0.19 2.15
CA ARG A 17 28.28 0.94 1.37
C ARG A 17 29.70 0.78 0.89
N LEU A 18 30.47 -0.16 1.42
CA LEU A 18 31.80 -0.50 0.89
C LEU A 18 31.73 -1.26 -0.43
N GLU A 19 30.65 -2.06 -0.61
CA GLU A 19 30.50 -2.96 -1.76
C GLU A 19 29.51 -2.44 -2.81
N HIS A 20 28.56 -1.59 -2.40
CA HIS A 20 27.47 -1.13 -3.24
C HIS A 20 27.35 0.39 -3.28
N SER A 21 26.97 0.90 -4.45
CA SER A 21 26.61 2.31 -4.62
C SER A 21 25.30 2.64 -3.88
N LEU A 22 25.10 3.93 -3.59
CA LEU A 22 23.87 4.39 -2.95
C LEU A 22 22.62 4.10 -3.79
N SER A 23 22.74 4.16 -5.12
CA SER A 23 21.64 3.85 -6.03
C SER A 23 21.28 2.36 -5.99
N GLU A 24 22.27 1.48 -6.05
CA GLU A 24 22.05 0.03 -5.98
C GLU A 24 21.37 -0.39 -4.66
N ILE A 25 21.82 0.16 -3.53
CA ILE A 25 21.17 -0.13 -2.25
C ILE A 25 19.74 0.42 -2.25
N ALA A 26 19.53 1.63 -2.77
CA ALA A 26 18.20 2.21 -2.86
C ALA A 26 17.25 1.35 -3.71
N ASP A 27 17.71 0.87 -4.87
CA ASP A 27 16.95 0.00 -5.75
C ASP A 27 16.65 -1.36 -5.09
N LYS A 28 17.66 -1.98 -4.48
CA LYS A 28 17.48 -3.25 -3.77
C LYS A 28 16.54 -3.15 -2.56
N LEU A 29 16.53 -2.01 -1.86
CA LEU A 29 15.61 -1.75 -0.75
C LEU A 29 14.27 -1.16 -1.19
N PHE A 30 14.08 -0.93 -2.50
CA PHE A 30 12.93 -0.21 -3.06
C PHE A 30 12.68 1.14 -2.39
N LEU A 31 13.75 1.87 -2.09
CA LEU A 31 13.74 3.19 -1.49
C LEU A 31 14.17 4.27 -2.49
N HIS A 32 13.71 5.50 -2.25
CA HIS A 32 14.24 6.65 -2.97
C HIS A 32 15.65 6.96 -2.46
N THR A 33 16.62 7.25 -3.35
CA THR A 33 18.01 7.61 -3.00
C THR A 33 18.10 8.75 -1.97
N GLY A 34 17.14 9.68 -2.00
CA GLY A 34 17.04 10.75 -0.99
C GLY A 34 16.79 10.24 0.43
N THR A 35 16.22 9.04 0.61
CA THR A 35 16.08 8.42 1.93
C THR A 35 17.43 7.98 2.47
N LEU A 36 18.23 7.33 1.64
CA LEU A 36 19.56 6.88 2.01
C LEU A 36 20.51 8.08 2.28
N LYS A 37 20.46 9.13 1.43
CA LYS A 37 21.18 10.39 1.67
C LYS A 37 20.84 11.01 3.02
N ARG A 38 19.57 10.97 3.42
CA ARG A 38 19.14 11.44 4.75
C ARG A 38 19.67 10.55 5.87
N TRP A 39 19.70 9.22 5.68
CA TRP A 39 20.29 8.29 6.64
C TRP A 39 21.77 8.60 6.85
N GLU A 40 22.51 8.81 5.79
CA GLU A 40 23.94 9.19 5.84
C GLU A 40 24.14 10.54 6.56
N ALA A 41 23.33 11.55 6.20
CA ALA A 41 23.44 12.88 6.81
C ALA A 41 23.05 12.88 8.31
N THR A 42 22.09 12.05 8.73
CA THR A 42 21.62 12.02 10.12
C THR A 42 22.30 10.93 10.96
N GLN A 43 23.05 10.03 10.33
CA GLN A 43 23.62 8.82 10.95
C GLN A 43 22.56 7.99 11.71
N LYS A 44 21.30 8.05 11.25
CA LYS A 44 20.15 7.36 11.85
C LYS A 44 19.49 6.49 10.81
N ILE A 45 19.77 5.19 10.87
CA ILE A 45 19.09 4.18 10.06
C ILE A 45 18.09 3.46 10.94
N PRO A 46 16.81 3.40 10.54
CA PRO A 46 15.81 2.70 11.34
C PRO A 46 16.15 1.21 11.46
N ASN A 47 16.02 0.65 12.66
CA ASN A 47 16.34 -0.77 12.91
C ASN A 47 15.43 -1.73 12.14
N GLU A 48 14.28 -1.28 11.69
CA GLU A 48 13.35 -2.04 10.85
C GLU A 48 14.00 -2.49 9.52
N TYR A 49 15.05 -1.82 9.07
CA TYR A 49 15.80 -2.22 7.88
C TYR A 49 16.96 -3.17 8.18
N LEU A 50 17.23 -3.49 9.45
CA LEU A 50 18.37 -4.33 9.84
C LEU A 50 18.34 -5.70 9.14
N TYR A 51 17.16 -6.31 9.06
CA TYR A 51 16.99 -7.58 8.34
C TYR A 51 17.34 -7.43 6.86
N ASP A 52 16.74 -6.44 6.18
CA ASP A 52 16.95 -6.21 4.75
C ASP A 52 18.42 -5.90 4.42
N LEU A 53 19.08 -5.11 5.27
CA LEU A 53 20.49 -4.77 5.10
C LEU A 53 21.39 -6.01 5.26
N ASN A 54 21.13 -6.86 6.27
CA ASN A 54 21.86 -8.12 6.45
C ASN A 54 21.62 -9.09 5.29
N PHE A 55 20.38 -9.18 4.81
CA PHE A 55 20.06 -10.00 3.65
C PHE A 55 20.83 -9.56 2.39
N LEU A 56 20.97 -8.25 2.17
CA LEU A 56 21.74 -7.71 1.04
C LEU A 56 23.24 -8.01 1.15
N LEU A 57 23.80 -8.11 2.35
CA LEU A 57 25.17 -8.54 2.60
C LEU A 57 25.37 -10.05 2.49
N GLY A 58 24.29 -10.83 2.28
CA GLY A 58 24.36 -12.29 2.29
C GLY A 58 24.58 -12.89 3.68
N ASN A 59 24.44 -12.10 4.73
CA ASN A 59 24.57 -12.58 6.10
C ASN A 59 23.41 -13.51 6.45
N LYS A 60 23.71 -14.68 7.04
CA LYS A 60 22.68 -15.53 7.66
C LYS A 60 22.16 -14.81 8.91
N TYR A 61 21.02 -14.23 8.82
CA TYR A 61 20.34 -13.57 9.94
C TYR A 61 19.38 -14.56 10.58
N ASP A 62 19.44 -14.68 11.91
CA ASP A 62 18.52 -15.52 12.67
C ASP A 62 17.15 -14.80 12.74
N LEU A 63 16.23 -15.23 11.89
CA LEU A 63 14.89 -14.65 11.79
C LEU A 63 14.10 -14.75 13.09
N GLN A 64 14.41 -15.74 13.94
CA GLN A 64 13.76 -15.90 15.26
C GLN A 64 14.14 -14.78 16.25
N LYS A 65 15.21 -14.03 15.97
CA LYS A 65 15.65 -12.89 16.80
C LYS A 65 15.12 -11.55 16.33
N VAL A 66 14.44 -11.51 15.19
CA VAL A 66 13.76 -10.29 14.74
C VAL A 66 12.43 -10.20 15.48
N ASP A 67 12.26 -9.17 16.31
CA ASP A 67 10.99 -8.91 16.97
C ASP A 67 9.95 -8.38 15.96
N PHE A 68 9.37 -9.29 15.18
CA PHE A 68 8.27 -8.98 14.25
C PHE A 68 6.99 -8.53 14.97
N ARG A 69 6.89 -8.76 16.29
CA ARG A 69 5.70 -8.38 17.09
C ARG A 69 5.56 -6.87 17.25
N SER A 70 6.66 -6.14 17.17
CA SER A 70 6.64 -4.68 17.15
C SER A 70 6.19 -4.11 15.79
N HIS A 71 5.98 -4.95 14.75
CA HIS A 71 5.80 -4.57 13.36
C HIS A 71 4.39 -4.83 12.82
N ASN A 72 3.38 -4.86 13.68
CA ASN A 72 1.98 -5.01 13.26
C ASN A 72 1.69 -6.35 12.55
N GLU A 73 1.99 -7.47 13.19
CA GLU A 73 1.50 -8.77 12.74
C GLU A 73 0.02 -8.91 13.07
N PHE A 74 -0.80 -8.97 12.04
CA PHE A 74 -2.24 -9.19 12.16
C PHE A 74 -2.60 -10.45 11.38
N PHE A 75 -3.45 -11.28 11.97
CA PHE A 75 -4.10 -12.38 11.24
C PHE A 75 -5.39 -11.88 10.62
N THR A 76 -5.61 -12.27 9.38
CA THR A 76 -6.85 -11.98 8.67
C THR A 76 -7.98 -12.84 9.23
N LYS A 77 -9.11 -12.25 9.59
CA LYS A 77 -10.30 -13.04 9.96
C LYS A 77 -10.66 -14.00 8.83
N LYS A 78 -11.09 -15.22 9.17
CA LYS A 78 -11.41 -16.27 8.19
C LYS A 78 -12.48 -15.85 7.20
N GLU A 79 -13.46 -15.07 7.65
CA GLU A 79 -14.54 -14.53 6.83
C GLU A 79 -13.99 -13.55 5.78
N VAL A 80 -13.03 -12.71 6.18
CA VAL A 80 -12.39 -11.74 5.28
C VAL A 80 -11.47 -12.44 4.29
N ALA A 81 -10.70 -13.43 4.73
CA ALA A 81 -9.89 -14.26 3.83
C ALA A 81 -10.77 -14.98 2.79
N LYS A 82 -11.91 -15.54 3.21
CA LYS A 82 -12.88 -16.16 2.33
C LYS A 82 -13.46 -15.16 1.33
N TYR A 83 -13.87 -13.98 1.79
CA TYR A 83 -14.36 -12.91 0.92
C TYR A 83 -13.33 -12.52 -0.15
N CYS A 84 -12.07 -12.28 0.24
CA CYS A 84 -11.00 -11.94 -0.70
C CYS A 84 -10.75 -13.06 -1.72
N PHE A 85 -10.79 -14.34 -1.28
CA PHE A 85 -10.62 -15.49 -2.15
C PHE A 85 -11.77 -15.61 -3.16
N GLU A 86 -13.01 -15.42 -2.72
CA GLU A 86 -14.21 -15.44 -3.56
C GLU A 86 -14.21 -14.26 -4.55
N SER A 87 -13.84 -13.06 -4.11
CA SER A 87 -13.67 -11.88 -4.98
C SER A 87 -12.63 -12.14 -6.08
N PHE A 88 -11.48 -12.73 -5.72
CA PHE A 88 -10.47 -13.13 -6.70
C PHE A 88 -10.96 -14.23 -7.66
N SER A 89 -11.65 -15.24 -7.15
CA SER A 89 -12.22 -16.32 -7.96
C SER A 89 -13.25 -15.78 -8.95
N HIS A 90 -14.10 -14.85 -8.51
CA HIS A 90 -15.04 -14.15 -9.38
C HIS A 90 -14.33 -13.32 -10.46
N PHE A 91 -13.25 -12.61 -10.07
CA PHE A 91 -12.39 -11.89 -11.04
C PHE A 91 -11.87 -12.83 -12.14
N LEU A 92 -11.34 -14.01 -11.79
CA LEU A 92 -10.89 -14.99 -12.78
C LEU A 92 -12.04 -15.44 -13.69
N GLN A 93 -13.22 -15.69 -13.11
CA GLN A 93 -14.40 -16.17 -13.85
C GLN A 93 -14.89 -15.13 -14.87
N ILE A 94 -15.05 -13.86 -14.49
CA ILE A 94 -15.54 -12.82 -15.41
C ILE A 94 -14.57 -12.54 -16.56
N HIS A 95 -13.29 -12.84 -16.36
CA HIS A 95 -12.26 -12.71 -17.39
C HIS A 95 -11.98 -14.03 -18.13
N ASN A 96 -12.78 -15.08 -17.93
CA ASN A 96 -12.63 -16.39 -18.55
C ASN A 96 -11.25 -17.02 -18.32
N ILE A 97 -10.68 -16.83 -17.13
CA ILE A 97 -9.42 -17.43 -16.72
C ILE A 97 -9.72 -18.70 -15.93
N ASN A 98 -9.23 -19.85 -16.43
CA ASN A 98 -9.41 -21.10 -15.71
C ASN A 98 -8.45 -21.22 -14.54
N ALA A 99 -8.97 -21.24 -13.31
CA ALA A 99 -8.18 -21.37 -12.09
C ALA A 99 -7.40 -22.69 -12.01
N ASP A 100 -7.91 -23.77 -12.64
CA ASP A 100 -7.25 -25.07 -12.64
C ASP A 100 -5.93 -25.10 -13.42
N ASP A 101 -5.69 -24.10 -14.28
CA ASP A 101 -4.41 -23.94 -14.98
C ASP A 101 -3.28 -23.41 -14.05
N TYR A 102 -3.62 -23.00 -12.83
CA TYR A 102 -2.71 -22.29 -11.93
C TYR A 102 -2.39 -23.07 -10.67
N ILE A 103 -1.19 -22.84 -10.16
CA ILE A 103 -0.79 -23.21 -8.81
C ILE A 103 -0.87 -21.95 -7.94
N PHE A 104 -1.58 -22.04 -6.84
CA PHE A 104 -1.73 -20.97 -5.86
C PHE A 104 -0.57 -21.00 -4.86
N ILE A 105 -0.05 -19.83 -4.53
CA ILE A 105 1.03 -19.68 -3.53
C ILE A 105 0.56 -18.70 -2.47
N GLU A 106 0.55 -19.13 -1.21
CA GLU A 106 0.46 -18.21 -0.07
C GLU A 106 1.86 -17.91 0.45
N PRO A 107 2.33 -16.65 0.37
CA PRO A 107 3.73 -16.30 0.63
C PRO A 107 4.05 -16.07 2.10
N SER A 108 3.03 -16.05 2.97
CA SER A 108 3.13 -15.88 4.43
C SER A 108 1.88 -16.44 5.09
N CYS A 109 1.90 -17.74 5.34
CA CYS A 109 0.69 -18.50 5.69
C CYS A 109 0.08 -18.15 7.05
N GLY A 110 0.85 -17.59 7.99
CA GLY A 110 0.37 -17.13 9.29
C GLY A 110 -0.49 -18.18 10.00
N ASP A 111 -1.79 -17.93 10.11
CA ASP A 111 -2.81 -18.83 10.68
C ASP A 111 -3.48 -19.77 9.66
N LEU A 112 -2.98 -19.81 8.43
CA LEU A 112 -3.48 -20.62 7.30
C LEU A 112 -4.84 -20.17 6.74
N SER A 113 -5.33 -18.99 7.09
CA SER A 113 -6.67 -18.52 6.70
C SER A 113 -6.89 -18.50 5.19
N PHE A 114 -5.88 -18.15 4.40
CA PHE A 114 -5.93 -18.19 2.93
C PHE A 114 -5.54 -19.57 2.40
N TYR A 115 -4.52 -20.20 2.97
CA TYR A 115 -4.02 -21.49 2.49
C TYR A 115 -5.10 -22.57 2.45
N GLU A 116 -5.93 -22.63 3.48
CA GLU A 116 -7.01 -23.61 3.59
C GLU A 116 -8.10 -23.44 2.52
N LEU A 117 -8.24 -22.23 1.94
CA LEU A 117 -9.21 -21.93 0.88
C LEU A 117 -8.71 -22.34 -0.51
N MET A 118 -7.41 -22.48 -0.69
CA MET A 118 -6.80 -22.82 -1.97
C MET A 118 -7.01 -24.30 -2.33
N PRO A 119 -7.11 -24.65 -3.65
CA PRO A 119 -7.27 -26.01 -4.10
C PRO A 119 -6.13 -26.92 -3.60
N LYS A 120 -6.45 -27.98 -2.87
CA LYS A 120 -5.46 -28.84 -2.18
C LYS A 120 -4.34 -29.37 -3.07
N ASN A 121 -4.67 -29.73 -4.31
CA ASN A 121 -3.72 -30.34 -5.26
C ASN A 121 -2.89 -29.31 -6.05
N SER A 122 -3.19 -28.02 -5.89
CA SER A 122 -2.58 -26.95 -6.67
C SER A 122 -2.23 -25.77 -5.77
N ARG A 123 -1.69 -26.02 -4.58
CA ARG A 123 -1.29 -24.99 -3.63
C ARG A 123 0.09 -25.21 -3.05
N ILE A 124 0.78 -24.13 -2.74
CA ILE A 124 2.06 -24.07 -2.05
C ILE A 124 1.94 -23.02 -0.94
N GLY A 125 2.24 -23.40 0.29
CA GLY A 125 2.35 -22.46 1.39
C GLY A 125 3.81 -22.21 1.75
N VAL A 126 4.15 -20.96 2.02
CA VAL A 126 5.46 -20.52 2.47
C VAL A 126 5.30 -19.69 3.73
N ASP A 127 6.09 -19.95 4.76
CA ASP A 127 6.14 -19.13 5.97
C ASP A 127 7.56 -19.15 6.56
N LEU A 128 7.92 -18.12 7.30
CA LEU A 128 9.19 -18.07 8.03
C LEU A 128 9.22 -19.02 9.22
N GLU A 129 8.05 -19.26 9.81
CA GLU A 129 7.85 -20.15 10.93
C GLU A 129 7.32 -21.50 10.44
N TYR A 130 7.76 -22.57 11.08
CA TYR A 130 7.17 -23.88 10.85
C TYR A 130 5.69 -23.88 11.28
N LYS A 131 4.80 -24.27 10.38
CA LYS A 131 3.37 -24.41 10.64
C LYS A 131 2.95 -25.88 10.70
N ASN A 132 3.22 -26.62 9.64
CA ASN A 132 3.00 -28.04 9.49
C ASN A 132 3.84 -28.57 8.31
N ASP A 133 3.79 -29.87 8.02
CA ASP A 133 4.60 -30.51 6.97
C ASP A 133 4.20 -30.10 5.53
N GLU A 134 3.02 -29.50 5.33
CA GLU A 134 2.58 -29.00 4.01
C GLU A 134 3.15 -27.62 3.68
N ILE A 135 3.61 -26.85 4.68
CA ILE A 135 4.07 -25.47 4.54
C ILE A 135 5.60 -25.44 4.51
N LEU A 136 6.14 -24.80 3.49
CA LEU A 136 7.59 -24.62 3.36
C LEU A 136 8.10 -23.58 4.37
N CYS A 137 8.93 -24.04 5.32
CA CYS A 137 9.54 -23.14 6.32
C CYS A 137 10.74 -22.42 5.71
N GLN A 138 10.49 -21.28 5.03
CA GLN A 138 11.55 -20.48 4.42
C GLN A 138 11.10 -19.04 4.14
N ASN A 139 12.05 -18.19 3.81
CA ASN A 139 11.76 -16.82 3.40
C ASN A 139 11.18 -16.80 1.98
N PHE A 140 9.97 -16.24 1.80
CA PHE A 140 9.35 -16.09 0.49
C PHE A 140 10.23 -15.31 -0.50
N LEU A 141 10.98 -14.31 -0.05
CA LEU A 141 11.89 -13.53 -0.92
C LEU A 141 13.10 -14.34 -1.43
N SER A 142 13.28 -15.58 -0.96
CA SER A 142 14.26 -16.55 -1.46
C SER A 142 13.60 -17.78 -2.07
N PHE A 143 12.27 -17.81 -2.11
CA PHE A 143 11.51 -18.91 -2.69
C PHE A 143 11.38 -18.74 -4.19
N TYR A 144 11.60 -19.83 -4.92
CA TYR A 144 11.25 -19.96 -6.33
C TYR A 144 10.51 -21.28 -6.57
N PRO A 145 9.44 -21.26 -7.40
CA PRO A 145 8.77 -22.50 -7.77
C PRO A 145 9.74 -23.43 -8.51
N GLN A 146 9.66 -24.74 -8.25
CA GLN A 146 10.53 -25.72 -8.90
C GLN A 146 10.35 -25.79 -10.43
N ASN A 147 9.15 -25.47 -10.94
CA ASN A 147 8.84 -25.53 -12.36
C ASN A 147 8.35 -24.16 -12.86
N MET A 148 9.27 -23.38 -13.43
CA MET A 148 8.99 -22.04 -13.97
C MET A 148 8.11 -22.05 -15.24
N HIS A 149 7.78 -23.22 -15.82
CA HIS A 149 6.87 -23.32 -16.98
C HIS A 149 5.41 -23.42 -16.56
N LYS A 150 5.11 -23.61 -15.30
CA LYS A 150 3.74 -23.58 -14.78
C LYS A 150 3.29 -22.14 -14.55
N LYS A 151 1.97 -21.95 -14.50
CA LYS A 151 1.36 -20.66 -14.18
C LYS A 151 1.11 -20.56 -12.67
N TYR A 152 1.39 -19.41 -12.10
CA TYR A 152 1.28 -19.18 -10.67
C TYR A 152 0.41 -17.97 -10.36
N ILE A 153 -0.32 -18.08 -9.27
CA ILE A 153 -1.05 -17.01 -8.59
C ILE A 153 -0.47 -16.89 -7.19
N VAL A 154 -0.13 -15.69 -6.75
CA VAL A 154 0.29 -15.45 -5.36
C VAL A 154 -0.83 -14.69 -4.66
N LEU A 155 -1.40 -15.28 -3.60
CA LEU A 155 -2.57 -14.73 -2.90
C LEU A 155 -2.38 -14.81 -1.39
N GLY A 156 -2.79 -13.77 -0.64
CA GLY A 156 -2.70 -13.76 0.80
C GLY A 156 -2.60 -12.36 1.42
N ASN A 157 -2.18 -12.32 2.67
CA ASN A 157 -1.91 -11.10 3.42
C ASN A 157 -0.40 -11.02 3.75
N PRO A 158 0.43 -10.46 2.88
CA PRO A 158 1.86 -10.37 3.13
C PRO A 158 2.17 -9.38 4.26
N PRO A 159 3.30 -9.54 4.97
CA PRO A 159 3.73 -8.57 5.97
C PRO A 159 3.98 -7.22 5.31
N PHE A 160 3.37 -6.14 5.85
CA PHE A 160 3.43 -4.82 5.20
C PHE A 160 4.81 -4.19 5.31
N GLY A 161 5.46 -4.32 6.48
CA GLY A 161 6.69 -3.62 6.79
C GLY A 161 6.51 -2.11 6.88
N LEU A 162 7.61 -1.39 7.14
CA LEU A 162 7.56 0.06 7.25
C LEU A 162 7.14 0.70 5.91
N ARG A 163 6.03 1.46 5.95
CA ARG A 163 5.45 2.14 4.76
C ARG A 163 5.16 1.20 3.59
N GLY A 164 4.79 -0.06 3.87
CA GLY A 164 4.48 -1.05 2.84
C GLY A 164 5.70 -1.56 2.07
N ASN A 165 6.92 -1.34 2.56
CA ASN A 165 8.13 -1.71 1.83
C ASN A 165 8.30 -3.22 1.68
N LEU A 166 7.94 -3.99 2.73
CA LEU A 166 8.07 -5.45 2.66
C LEU A 166 7.03 -6.05 1.71
N ALA A 167 5.76 -5.61 1.78
CA ALA A 167 4.73 -6.01 0.82
C ALA A 167 5.14 -5.68 -0.64
N LEU A 168 5.74 -4.52 -0.87
CA LEU A 168 6.28 -4.16 -2.19
C LEU A 168 7.35 -5.13 -2.67
N ARG A 169 8.23 -5.60 -1.78
CA ARG A 169 9.24 -6.61 -2.12
C ARG A 169 8.62 -7.95 -2.47
N PHE A 170 7.57 -8.37 -1.72
CA PHE A 170 6.81 -9.58 -2.04
C PHE A 170 6.19 -9.50 -3.43
N ILE A 171 5.56 -8.38 -3.77
CA ILE A 171 4.98 -8.15 -5.11
C ILE A 171 6.05 -8.22 -6.19
N ASN A 172 7.16 -7.48 -6.03
CA ASN A 172 8.22 -7.45 -7.03
C ASN A 172 8.96 -8.77 -7.18
N HIS A 173 9.09 -9.55 -6.09
CA HIS A 173 9.65 -10.90 -6.17
C HIS A 173 8.71 -11.85 -6.91
N ALA A 174 7.42 -11.82 -6.60
CA ALA A 174 6.43 -12.64 -7.31
C ALA A 174 6.35 -12.33 -8.80
N SER A 175 6.73 -11.11 -9.26
CA SER A 175 6.72 -10.76 -10.69
C SER A 175 7.65 -11.63 -11.54
N GLU A 176 8.61 -12.27 -10.93
CA GLU A 176 9.56 -13.14 -11.63
C GLU A 176 8.91 -14.45 -12.10
N PHE A 177 7.80 -14.87 -11.47
CA PHE A 177 7.17 -16.17 -11.79
C PHE A 177 5.63 -16.16 -11.83
N ALA A 178 4.94 -15.27 -11.12
CA ALA A 178 3.47 -15.29 -11.04
C ALA A 178 2.81 -14.43 -12.12
N ASP A 179 1.64 -14.87 -12.59
CA ASP A 179 0.79 -14.14 -13.53
C ASP A 179 -0.12 -13.15 -12.81
N PHE A 180 -0.58 -13.52 -11.62
CA PHE A 180 -1.45 -12.68 -10.79
C PHE A 180 -0.97 -12.63 -9.36
N ILE A 181 -1.22 -11.49 -8.75
CA ILE A 181 -1.11 -11.29 -7.31
C ILE A 181 -2.45 -10.78 -6.80
N ALA A 182 -2.95 -11.36 -5.70
CA ALA A 182 -4.13 -10.92 -5.00
C ALA A 182 -3.81 -10.75 -3.52
N PHE A 183 -3.53 -9.51 -3.10
CA PHE A 183 -3.01 -9.21 -1.76
C PHE A 183 -3.89 -8.24 -0.98
N ILE A 184 -3.95 -8.45 0.33
CA ILE A 184 -4.36 -7.42 1.27
C ILE A 184 -3.17 -6.47 1.47
N LEU A 185 -3.37 -5.18 1.27
CA LEU A 185 -2.32 -4.17 1.26
C LEU A 185 -2.74 -2.92 2.05
N PRO A 186 -1.79 -2.17 2.61
CA PRO A 186 -2.12 -0.91 3.25
C PRO A 186 -2.57 0.14 2.21
N PRO A 187 -3.41 1.13 2.60
CA PRO A 187 -3.97 2.13 1.69
C PRO A 187 -2.92 2.94 0.90
N LEU A 188 -1.66 2.86 1.30
CA LEU A 188 -0.55 3.52 0.59
C LEU A 188 -0.35 2.96 -0.83
N PHE A 189 -0.77 1.73 -1.10
CA PHE A 189 -0.72 1.11 -2.43
C PHE A 189 -1.75 1.66 -3.42
N ASP A 190 -2.72 2.42 -2.93
CA ASP A 190 -3.67 3.14 -3.78
C ASP A 190 -3.26 4.60 -4.07
N SER A 191 -2.13 5.03 -3.51
CA SER A 191 -1.65 6.40 -3.64
C SER A 191 -0.90 6.62 -4.94
N ASP A 192 -1.23 7.69 -5.65
CA ASP A 192 -0.51 8.18 -6.83
C ASP A 192 0.60 9.18 -6.49
N GLY A 193 0.85 9.42 -5.20
CA GLY A 193 1.89 10.33 -4.72
C GLY A 193 3.29 9.93 -5.19
N LYS A 194 4.17 10.91 -5.31
CA LYS A 194 5.59 10.66 -5.65
C LYS A 194 6.22 9.76 -4.57
N GLY A 195 6.76 8.61 -4.99
CA GLY A 195 7.39 7.63 -4.09
C GLY A 195 6.41 6.66 -3.43
N SER A 196 5.13 6.62 -3.86
CA SER A 196 4.19 5.59 -3.40
C SER A 196 4.68 4.18 -3.81
N PRO A 197 4.35 3.13 -3.03
CA PRO A 197 4.65 1.75 -3.42
C PRO A 197 4.09 1.39 -4.80
N LYS A 198 2.85 1.80 -5.10
CA LYS A 198 2.20 1.56 -6.39
C LYS A 198 3.10 1.89 -7.59
N LYS A 199 3.79 3.03 -7.57
CA LYS A 199 4.68 3.45 -8.67
C LYS A 199 6.01 2.72 -8.72
N ARG A 200 6.29 1.87 -7.76
CA ARG A 200 7.53 1.08 -7.65
C ARG A 200 7.29 -0.40 -7.88
N ILE A 201 6.04 -0.80 -8.16
CA ILE A 201 5.71 -2.15 -8.59
C ILE A 201 6.21 -2.33 -10.01
N LYS A 202 6.91 -3.44 -10.25
CA LYS A 202 7.49 -3.80 -11.53
C LYS A 202 6.60 -4.84 -12.20
N ASP A 203 6.49 -4.73 -13.52
CA ASP A 203 5.89 -5.72 -14.41
C ASP A 203 4.43 -6.10 -14.16
N TYR A 204 3.77 -5.47 -13.19
CA TYR A 204 2.34 -5.62 -12.94
C TYR A 204 1.58 -4.33 -13.18
N GLU A 205 0.31 -4.50 -13.53
CA GLU A 205 -0.71 -3.45 -13.54
C GLU A 205 -1.80 -3.79 -12.52
N LEU A 206 -2.27 -2.77 -11.83
CA LEU A 206 -3.39 -2.91 -10.90
C LEU A 206 -4.69 -3.11 -11.69
N VAL A 207 -5.39 -4.21 -11.48
CA VAL A 207 -6.61 -4.57 -12.23
C VAL A 207 -7.87 -4.59 -11.36
N HIS A 208 -7.73 -4.61 -10.04
CA HIS A 208 -8.83 -4.49 -9.09
C HIS A 208 -8.33 -3.90 -7.78
N SER A 209 -9.15 -3.05 -7.14
CA SER A 209 -8.86 -2.49 -5.81
C SER A 209 -10.16 -2.21 -5.07
N GLU A 210 -10.28 -2.72 -3.86
CA GLU A 210 -11.43 -2.49 -2.98
C GLU A 210 -10.99 -2.26 -1.54
N LYS A 211 -11.77 -1.49 -0.78
CA LYS A 211 -11.52 -1.23 0.64
C LYS A 211 -12.10 -2.35 1.47
N LEU A 212 -11.31 -2.88 2.41
CA LEU A 212 -11.81 -3.84 3.39
C LEU A 212 -12.37 -3.14 4.64
N PRO A 213 -13.29 -3.79 5.38
CA PRO A 213 -13.75 -3.31 6.68
C PRO A 213 -12.58 -3.07 7.64
N LEU A 214 -12.70 -2.09 8.53
CA LEU A 214 -11.62 -1.74 9.47
C LEU A 214 -11.32 -2.87 10.45
N ASP A 215 -12.32 -3.66 10.81
CA ASP A 215 -12.24 -4.79 11.74
C ASP A 215 -11.84 -6.12 11.10
N SER A 216 -11.20 -6.08 9.93
CA SER A 216 -10.79 -7.27 9.14
C SER A 216 -9.75 -8.16 9.82
N PHE A 217 -9.16 -7.74 10.95
CA PHE A 217 -8.00 -8.39 11.53
C PHE A 217 -8.13 -8.65 13.02
N VAL A 218 -7.33 -9.62 13.47
CA VAL A 218 -7.10 -9.90 14.89
C VAL A 218 -5.60 -9.99 15.17
N TYR A 219 -5.19 -9.63 16.37
CA TYR A 219 -3.85 -9.94 16.84
C TYR A 219 -3.68 -11.45 17.06
N PRO A 220 -2.44 -12.00 17.12
CA PRO A 220 -2.20 -13.41 17.41
C PRO A 220 -2.85 -13.91 18.72
N ASN A 221 -3.15 -13.00 19.66
CA ASN A 221 -3.87 -13.29 20.90
C ASN A 221 -5.40 -13.23 20.77
N GLY A 222 -5.94 -13.08 19.55
CA GLY A 222 -7.37 -13.02 19.26
C GLY A 222 -8.04 -11.66 19.50
N LYS A 223 -7.30 -10.64 19.99
CA LYS A 223 -7.86 -9.31 20.18
C LYS A 223 -8.11 -8.63 18.84
N ALA A 224 -9.31 -8.06 18.68
CA ALA A 224 -9.66 -7.30 17.48
C ALA A 224 -8.77 -6.07 17.32
N VAL A 225 -8.46 -5.74 16.08
CA VAL A 225 -7.70 -4.55 15.70
C VAL A 225 -8.33 -3.89 14.48
N GLU A 226 -8.43 -2.57 14.51
CA GLU A 226 -8.94 -1.78 13.39
C GLU A 226 -7.78 -1.28 12.54
N VAL A 227 -7.72 -1.74 11.31
CA VAL A 227 -6.67 -1.35 10.33
C VAL A 227 -7.30 -1.11 8.98
N ALA A 228 -7.08 0.07 8.43
CA ALA A 228 -7.50 0.35 7.06
C ALA A 228 -6.61 -0.40 6.07
N THR A 229 -7.23 -1.22 5.23
CA THR A 229 -6.56 -2.00 4.19
C THR A 229 -7.37 -2.04 2.91
N LEU A 230 -6.72 -2.47 1.85
CA LEU A 230 -7.29 -2.69 0.53
C LEU A 230 -7.05 -4.14 0.14
N PHE A 231 -7.99 -4.75 -0.54
CA PHE A 231 -7.75 -5.95 -1.32
C PHE A 231 -7.47 -5.52 -2.76
N GLN A 232 -6.31 -5.92 -3.30
CA GLN A 232 -5.90 -5.53 -4.64
C GLN A 232 -5.48 -6.74 -5.46
N ILE A 233 -5.91 -6.76 -6.73
CA ILE A 233 -5.48 -7.75 -7.73
C ILE A 233 -4.56 -7.03 -8.73
N TRP A 234 -3.41 -7.63 -8.96
CA TRP A 234 -2.40 -7.16 -9.90
C TRP A 234 -2.17 -8.24 -10.95
N ALA A 235 -2.24 -7.85 -12.23
CA ALA A 235 -1.98 -8.75 -13.36
C ALA A 235 -0.63 -8.43 -13.99
N HIS A 236 0.16 -9.46 -14.28
CA HIS A 236 1.44 -9.29 -14.93
C HIS A 236 1.26 -8.78 -16.37
N LYS A 237 2.09 -7.86 -16.82
CA LYS A 237 2.02 -7.27 -18.17
C LYS A 237 2.04 -8.30 -19.28
N ARG A 238 2.70 -9.47 -19.10
CA ARG A 238 2.66 -10.56 -20.07
C ARG A 238 1.25 -11.13 -20.28
N VAL A 239 0.42 -11.18 -19.24
CA VAL A 239 -0.97 -11.65 -19.33
C VAL A 239 -1.84 -10.62 -20.03
N LEU A 240 -1.62 -9.34 -19.74
CA LEU A 240 -2.32 -8.23 -20.40
C LEU A 240 -1.96 -8.12 -21.88
N ALA A 241 -0.69 -8.28 -22.25
CA ALA A 241 -0.22 -8.25 -23.63
C ALA A 241 -0.85 -9.35 -24.51
N ASN A 242 -1.14 -10.51 -23.93
CA ASN A 242 -1.77 -11.63 -24.64
C ASN A 242 -3.30 -11.48 -24.80
N LYS A 243 -3.87 -10.32 -24.45
CA LYS A 243 -5.33 -10.02 -24.48
C LYS A 243 -6.19 -11.06 -23.74
N THR A 244 -5.61 -11.75 -22.78
CA THR A 244 -6.31 -12.73 -21.93
C THR A 244 -7.32 -12.04 -21.03
N LEU A 245 -7.13 -10.76 -20.73
CA LEU A 245 -8.02 -9.94 -19.93
C LEU A 245 -8.73 -8.92 -20.84
N ASN A 246 -10.06 -9.00 -20.91
CA ASN A 246 -10.90 -7.95 -21.48
C ASN A 246 -11.08 -6.84 -20.42
N ILE A 247 -10.03 -6.07 -20.19
CA ILE A 247 -10.10 -4.90 -19.33
C ILE A 247 -10.20 -3.68 -20.23
N GLU A 248 -11.33 -2.98 -20.16
CA GLU A 248 -11.44 -1.67 -20.78
C GLU A 248 -10.65 -0.66 -19.94
N PHE A 249 -9.60 -0.13 -20.52
CA PHE A 249 -8.78 0.91 -19.91
C PHE A 249 -9.41 2.28 -20.15
N ASN A 250 -10.15 2.79 -19.20
CA ASN A 250 -10.62 4.17 -19.25
C ASN A 250 -9.65 5.04 -18.42
N PRO A 251 -9.23 6.21 -18.90
CA PRO A 251 -8.36 7.08 -18.12
C PRO A 251 -9.07 7.54 -16.85
N PRO A 252 -8.40 7.54 -15.69
CA PRO A 252 -9.00 8.03 -14.47
C PRO A 252 -9.42 9.49 -14.66
N LYS A 253 -10.63 9.83 -14.22
CA LYS A 253 -11.08 11.22 -14.20
C LYS A 253 -10.08 12.04 -13.41
N THR A 254 -9.70 13.20 -13.92
CA THR A 254 -8.88 14.18 -13.22
C THR A 254 -9.67 15.46 -13.01
N CYS A 255 -9.28 16.29 -12.06
CA CYS A 255 -9.90 17.58 -11.79
C CYS A 255 -8.88 18.74 -11.81
N LYS A 256 -7.84 18.59 -12.61
CA LYS A 256 -6.71 19.53 -12.70
C LYS A 256 -7.12 20.91 -13.27
N GLU A 257 -8.19 20.96 -14.06
CA GLU A 257 -8.76 22.23 -14.51
C GLU A 257 -9.44 23.02 -13.39
N PHE A 258 -9.92 22.33 -12.35
CA PHE A 258 -10.69 22.93 -11.26
C PHE A 258 -9.84 23.29 -10.05
N ILE A 259 -8.88 22.42 -9.68
CA ILE A 259 -8.04 22.64 -8.51
C ILE A 259 -6.58 22.30 -8.75
N LYS A 260 -5.73 22.97 -7.96
CA LYS A 260 -4.32 22.63 -7.81
C LYS A 260 -4.00 22.47 -6.34
N ILE A 261 -3.41 21.33 -5.98
CA ILE A 261 -3.11 20.98 -4.59
C ILE A 261 -1.60 21.10 -4.34
N TYR A 262 -1.26 21.77 -3.26
CA TYR A 262 0.11 21.95 -2.81
C TYR A 262 0.30 21.31 -1.44
N SER A 263 1.33 20.47 -1.28
CA SER A 263 1.74 19.99 0.05
C SER A 263 2.46 21.13 0.78
N LEU A 264 1.91 21.51 1.93
CA LEU A 264 2.39 22.61 2.75
C LEU A 264 2.91 22.11 4.10
N SER A 265 3.91 22.78 4.65
CA SER A 265 4.46 22.50 5.96
C SER A 265 5.06 23.78 6.54
N ASP A 266 4.84 24.04 7.81
CA ASP A 266 5.29 25.27 8.50
C ASP A 266 6.63 25.15 9.21
N GLY A 267 7.28 23.99 9.18
CA GLY A 267 8.44 23.91 10.02
C GLY A 267 9.48 22.86 9.80
N GLY A 268 10.69 23.20 10.16
CA GLY A 268 11.76 22.30 10.54
C GLY A 268 12.63 21.72 9.42
N THR A 269 12.21 21.74 8.16
CA THR A 269 13.04 21.29 7.04
C THR A 269 13.12 22.34 5.94
N SER A 270 14.24 22.37 5.23
CA SER A 270 14.43 23.30 4.10
C SER A 270 13.38 23.15 3.00
N SER A 271 12.77 21.98 2.86
CA SER A 271 11.69 21.73 1.93
C SER A 271 10.33 22.31 2.39
N SER A 272 10.10 22.43 3.69
CA SER A 272 8.86 22.97 4.24
C SER A 272 8.81 24.50 4.18
N THR A 273 9.95 25.16 4.29
CA THR A 273 10.04 26.62 4.12
C THR A 273 9.72 27.09 2.72
N ARG A 274 9.97 26.27 1.69
CA ARG A 274 9.67 26.63 0.30
C ARG A 274 8.17 26.84 0.04
N ASN A 275 7.30 26.19 0.79
CA ASN A 275 5.86 26.21 0.55
C ASN A 275 5.11 27.18 1.46
N LYS A 276 5.76 27.85 2.41
CA LYS A 276 5.11 28.84 3.27
C LYS A 276 4.48 29.99 2.45
N ALA A 277 5.20 30.50 1.46
CA ALA A 277 4.69 31.55 0.58
C ALA A 277 3.47 31.12 -0.26
N MET A 278 3.24 29.83 -0.44
CA MET A 278 2.07 29.30 -1.16
C MET A 278 0.82 29.28 -0.31
N LEU A 279 0.94 29.25 1.03
CA LEU A 279 -0.21 29.23 1.92
C LEU A 279 -1.18 30.39 1.66
N TYR A 280 -0.65 31.60 1.57
CA TYR A 280 -1.43 32.82 1.31
C TYR A 280 -1.99 32.92 -0.12
N LYS A 281 -1.58 32.02 -1.02
CA LYS A 281 -2.10 31.91 -2.39
C LYS A 281 -3.20 30.85 -2.51
N CYS A 282 -3.42 30.06 -1.46
CA CYS A 282 -4.43 29.01 -1.44
C CYS A 282 -5.80 29.58 -1.06
N ASP A 283 -6.85 28.96 -1.58
CA ASP A 283 -8.23 29.30 -1.23
C ASP A 283 -8.72 28.54 0.00
N LEU A 284 -8.20 27.34 0.19
CA LEU A 284 -8.59 26.40 1.24
C LEU A 284 -7.36 25.62 1.75
N TYR A 285 -7.44 25.15 2.98
CA TYR A 285 -6.44 24.30 3.59
C TYR A 285 -7.07 23.08 4.25
N LEU A 286 -6.41 21.92 4.11
CA LEU A 286 -6.75 20.64 4.76
C LEU A 286 -5.52 20.08 5.47
N PRO A 287 -5.63 19.63 6.73
CA PRO A 287 -4.56 18.90 7.39
C PRO A 287 -4.25 17.58 6.67
N SER A 288 -3.00 17.18 6.59
CA SER A 288 -2.64 15.86 6.04
C SER A 288 -2.81 14.73 7.05
N THR A 289 -2.81 15.06 8.34
CA THR A 289 -2.93 14.09 9.43
C THR A 289 -3.57 14.76 10.64
N CYS A 290 -4.60 14.13 11.20
CA CYS A 290 -5.24 14.55 12.46
C CYS A 290 -5.40 13.34 13.39
N PHE A 291 -5.51 13.59 14.70
CA PHE A 291 -5.88 12.54 15.63
C PHE A 291 -7.40 12.34 15.61
N HIS A 292 -7.84 11.10 15.76
CA HIS A 292 -9.25 10.77 15.91
C HIS A 292 -9.72 11.08 17.35
N SER A 293 -9.81 12.36 17.67
CA SER A 293 -10.22 12.84 19.00
C SER A 293 -10.88 14.20 18.89
N ALA A 294 -12.05 14.35 19.50
CA ALA A 294 -12.81 15.61 19.52
C ALA A 294 -12.09 16.76 20.24
N SER A 295 -11.10 16.47 21.09
CA SER A 295 -10.33 17.49 21.85
C SER A 295 -9.11 18.03 21.08
N LYS A 296 -8.85 17.53 19.87
CA LYS A 296 -7.70 17.92 19.02
C LYS A 296 -8.20 18.45 17.68
N PRO A 297 -7.30 19.12 16.91
CA PRO A 297 -7.64 19.60 15.57
C PRO A 297 -8.27 18.53 14.71
N GLN A 298 -9.37 18.86 14.07
CA GLN A 298 -10.19 17.95 13.30
C GLN A 298 -9.79 17.92 11.82
N MET A 299 -10.09 16.80 11.16
CA MET A 299 -9.97 16.68 9.72
C MET A 299 -11.11 17.43 9.04
N GLN A 300 -10.89 18.73 8.79
CA GLN A 300 -11.84 19.64 8.17
C GLN A 300 -11.15 20.71 7.34
N ILE A 301 -11.90 21.42 6.51
CA ILE A 301 -11.39 22.56 5.75
C ILE A 301 -11.22 23.78 6.66
N TYR A 302 -10.08 24.44 6.47
CA TYR A 302 -9.78 25.72 7.09
C TYR A 302 -9.67 26.81 6.02
N THR A 303 -10.24 27.96 6.31
CA THR A 303 -10.19 29.17 5.47
C THR A 303 -9.43 30.31 6.15
N ASP A 304 -9.24 30.20 7.46
CA ASP A 304 -8.38 31.11 8.24
C ASP A 304 -6.99 30.48 8.36
N PHE A 305 -6.02 31.11 7.73
CA PHE A 305 -4.65 30.64 7.66
C PHE A 305 -3.80 31.10 8.85
N GLU A 306 -4.28 32.01 9.67
CA GLU A 306 -3.59 32.45 10.90
C GLU A 306 -3.80 31.46 12.05
N ALA A 307 -4.92 30.74 12.04
CA ALA A 307 -5.32 29.79 13.08
C ALA A 307 -5.17 28.32 12.66
N LEU A 308 -4.23 27.98 11.77
CA LEU A 308 -4.05 26.59 11.32
C LEU A 308 -3.63 25.67 12.45
N PRO A 309 -4.35 24.54 12.64
CA PRO A 309 -4.11 23.64 13.77
C PRO A 309 -2.87 22.75 13.61
N HIS A 310 -2.32 22.64 12.41
CA HIS A 310 -1.27 21.72 12.07
C HIS A 310 -0.21 22.27 11.12
N ARG A 311 0.97 21.72 11.28
CA ARG A 311 2.19 22.07 10.56
C ARG A 311 2.28 21.42 9.18
N ARG A 312 1.46 20.41 8.88
CA ARG A 312 1.48 19.70 7.60
C ARG A 312 0.08 19.54 7.05
N GLY A 313 -0.09 19.89 5.80
CA GLY A 313 -1.39 19.79 5.14
C GLY A 313 -1.31 20.07 3.65
N TYR A 314 -2.47 20.34 3.10
CA TYR A 314 -2.68 20.62 1.69
C TYR A 314 -3.33 21.99 1.51
N GLY A 315 -2.65 22.85 0.77
CA GLY A 315 -3.25 24.08 0.28
C GLY A 315 -3.90 23.84 -1.07
N ILE A 316 -5.13 24.24 -1.23
CA ILE A 316 -5.92 24.08 -2.45
C ILE A 316 -6.10 25.45 -3.10
N VAL A 317 -5.64 25.57 -4.34
CA VAL A 317 -5.91 26.71 -5.21
C VAL A 317 -7.02 26.30 -6.16
N ILE A 318 -8.13 27.04 -6.17
CA ILE A 318 -9.25 26.79 -7.05
C ILE A 318 -9.03 27.59 -8.34
N LEU A 319 -8.97 26.90 -9.47
CA LEU A 319 -8.65 27.47 -10.77
C LEU A 319 -9.89 27.84 -11.58
N LYS A 320 -11.01 27.10 -11.41
CA LYS A 320 -12.23 27.21 -12.18
C LYS A 320 -13.45 27.01 -11.29
N ASP A 321 -14.57 27.71 -11.60
CA ASP A 321 -15.84 27.61 -10.88
C ASP A 321 -15.72 27.82 -9.35
N LYS A 322 -14.96 28.84 -8.96
CA LYS A 322 -14.44 29.05 -7.60
C LYS A 322 -15.48 28.83 -6.50
N GLU A 323 -16.64 29.51 -6.59
CA GLU A 323 -17.67 29.42 -5.55
C GLU A 323 -18.36 28.03 -5.48
N ARG A 324 -18.53 27.37 -6.64
CA ARG A 324 -19.13 26.04 -6.69
C ARG A 324 -18.18 24.99 -6.14
N VAL A 325 -16.92 25.03 -6.57
CA VAL A 325 -15.87 24.11 -6.09
C VAL A 325 -15.62 24.31 -4.60
N LYS A 326 -15.59 25.58 -4.13
CA LYS A 326 -15.43 25.88 -2.71
C LYS A 326 -16.56 25.30 -1.87
N ARG A 327 -17.81 25.49 -2.27
CA ARG A 327 -18.98 24.90 -1.59
C ARG A 327 -18.95 23.37 -1.62
N ALA A 328 -18.59 22.79 -2.76
CA ALA A 328 -18.47 21.34 -2.89
C ALA A 328 -17.45 20.77 -1.90
N LEU A 329 -16.24 21.33 -1.85
CA LEU A 329 -15.20 20.90 -0.91
C LEU A 329 -15.58 21.13 0.56
N GLN A 330 -16.27 22.23 0.87
CA GLN A 330 -16.75 22.52 2.23
C GLN A 330 -17.85 21.58 2.70
N GLY A 331 -18.63 21.00 1.78
CA GLY A 331 -19.69 20.03 2.07
C GLY A 331 -19.20 18.59 2.27
N VAL A 332 -17.91 18.31 2.06
CA VAL A 332 -17.34 16.96 2.22
C VAL A 332 -17.13 16.62 3.69
N ASP A 333 -17.53 15.44 4.10
CA ASP A 333 -17.11 14.84 5.38
C ASP A 333 -15.68 14.31 5.25
N TRP A 334 -14.72 15.14 5.62
CA TRP A 334 -13.30 14.82 5.52
C TRP A 334 -12.84 13.74 6.49
N VAL A 335 -13.60 13.44 7.54
CA VAL A 335 -13.33 12.33 8.46
C VAL A 335 -13.58 11.01 7.73
N GLN A 336 -14.70 10.90 7.02
CA GLN A 336 -15.02 9.70 6.23
C GLN A 336 -14.12 9.53 5.01
N VAL A 337 -13.72 10.62 4.35
CA VAL A 337 -12.79 10.58 3.20
C VAL A 337 -11.38 10.19 3.63
N SER A 338 -10.99 10.51 4.86
CA SER A 338 -9.68 10.16 5.40
C SER A 338 -9.59 8.68 5.75
N PHE A 339 -8.38 8.14 5.74
CA PHE A 339 -8.15 6.77 6.22
C PHE A 339 -7.46 6.75 7.57
N LEU A 340 -7.83 5.77 8.41
CA LEU A 340 -7.23 5.56 9.71
C LEU A 340 -5.86 4.89 9.55
N GLY A 341 -4.82 5.50 10.08
CA GLY A 341 -3.49 4.89 10.15
C GLY A 341 -3.34 3.99 11.37
N THR A 342 -2.30 3.16 11.37
CA THR A 342 -1.99 2.21 12.46
C THR A 342 -1.76 2.86 13.83
N ASN A 343 -1.48 4.17 13.86
CA ASN A 343 -1.30 4.98 15.06
C ASN A 343 -2.57 5.74 15.50
N SER A 344 -3.74 5.27 15.07
CA SER A 344 -5.05 5.90 15.33
C SER A 344 -5.14 7.37 14.85
N SER A 345 -4.36 7.73 13.85
CA SER A 345 -4.46 9.03 13.19
C SER A 345 -5.25 8.94 11.89
N LEU A 346 -6.11 9.92 11.65
CA LEU A 346 -6.73 10.15 10.35
C LEU A 346 -5.71 10.74 9.40
N ASN A 347 -5.58 10.15 8.21
CA ASN A 347 -4.65 10.61 7.20
C ASN A 347 -5.39 10.95 5.90
N LEU A 348 -5.00 12.03 5.27
CA LEU A 348 -5.54 12.49 4.00
C LEU A 348 -4.44 12.51 2.95
N ARG A 349 -4.82 12.31 1.68
CA ARG A 349 -3.93 12.36 0.52
C ARG A 349 -4.53 13.26 -0.56
N THR A 350 -3.67 13.73 -1.45
CA THR A 350 -4.10 14.54 -2.61
C THR A 350 -5.11 13.81 -3.48
N SER A 351 -4.89 12.50 -3.73
CA SER A 351 -5.82 11.68 -4.53
C SER A 351 -7.23 11.61 -3.92
N LEU A 352 -7.35 11.51 -2.59
CA LEU A 352 -8.64 11.51 -1.92
C LEU A 352 -9.36 12.89 -2.01
N ILE A 353 -8.58 13.98 -2.03
CA ILE A 353 -9.13 15.31 -2.22
C ILE A 353 -9.65 15.45 -3.66
N GLU A 354 -8.88 14.98 -4.64
CA GLU A 354 -9.29 14.97 -6.05
C GLU A 354 -10.53 14.09 -6.25
N GLU A 355 -10.53 12.88 -5.70
CA GLU A 355 -11.66 11.93 -5.77
C GLU A 355 -12.94 12.53 -5.17
N ALA A 356 -12.85 13.15 -4.00
CA ALA A 356 -14.00 13.80 -3.35
C ALA A 356 -14.63 14.90 -4.20
N LEU A 357 -13.83 15.58 -5.02
CA LEU A 357 -14.31 16.59 -5.94
C LEU A 357 -14.87 15.99 -7.25
N ILE A 358 -14.22 14.94 -7.76
CA ILE A 358 -14.63 14.21 -8.97
C ILE A 358 -16.01 13.57 -8.79
N VAL A 359 -16.27 12.95 -7.64
CA VAL A 359 -17.57 12.33 -7.30
C VAL A 359 -18.70 13.37 -7.32
N GLN A 360 -18.41 14.63 -7.03
CA GLN A 360 -19.37 15.73 -7.09
C GLN A 360 -19.52 16.34 -8.49
N GLY A 361 -18.95 15.71 -9.52
CA GLY A 361 -19.12 16.10 -10.91
C GLY A 361 -18.09 17.11 -11.45
N PHE A 362 -17.05 17.43 -10.68
CA PHE A 362 -15.97 18.31 -11.12
C PHE A 362 -14.80 17.49 -11.66
N TYR A 363 -14.81 17.20 -12.94
CA TYR A 363 -13.74 16.48 -13.63
C TYR A 363 -13.44 17.10 -14.98
N ASP A 364 -12.23 16.93 -15.45
CA ASP A 364 -11.74 17.49 -16.69
C ASP A 364 -12.47 16.86 -17.88
N LYS A 365 -13.07 17.71 -18.73
CA LYS A 365 -13.75 17.29 -19.96
C LYS A 365 -12.74 17.30 -21.09
N GLY A 366 -12.17 16.16 -21.40
CA GLY A 366 -11.38 15.98 -22.61
C GLY A 366 -9.91 15.64 -22.40
N LEU A 367 -9.66 14.36 -22.31
CA LEU A 367 -8.47 13.69 -22.82
C LEU A 367 -8.92 12.29 -23.24
N MET A 368 -9.58 12.20 -24.40
CA MET A 368 -9.65 10.97 -25.17
C MET A 368 -8.31 10.86 -25.90
N ASN A 369 -7.33 10.18 -25.32
CA ASN A 369 -6.20 9.49 -25.95
C ASN A 369 -5.07 9.35 -24.92
N GLY A 370 -5.19 8.33 -24.10
CA GLY A 370 -4.11 7.88 -23.23
C GLY A 370 -4.60 6.70 -22.39
N HIS A 371 -3.96 5.57 -22.56
CA HIS A 371 -4.34 4.33 -21.87
C HIS A 371 -4.15 4.41 -20.36
N TYR A 372 -5.24 4.37 -19.60
CA TYR A 372 -5.29 4.14 -18.17
C TYR A 372 -6.44 3.19 -17.82
N LEU A 373 -6.23 2.40 -16.80
CA LEU A 373 -7.22 1.47 -16.26
C LEU A 373 -8.34 2.22 -15.52
N ASP A 374 -9.57 2.08 -15.97
CA ASP A 374 -10.75 2.47 -15.21
C ASP A 374 -11.24 1.25 -14.42
N TYR A 375 -11.17 1.37 -13.10
CA TYR A 375 -11.85 0.42 -12.23
C TYR A 375 -13.34 0.75 -12.28
N LYS A 376 -14.08 0.12 -13.21
CA LYS A 376 -15.48 -0.09 -12.93
C LYS A 376 -15.50 -0.89 -11.63
N PHE A 377 -15.88 -0.22 -10.53
CA PHE A 377 -16.58 -0.93 -9.49
C PHE A 377 -17.62 -1.77 -10.22
N CYS A 378 -17.45 -3.07 -10.30
CA CYS A 378 -18.61 -3.93 -10.40
C CYS A 378 -19.42 -3.49 -9.19
N GLU A 379 -20.50 -2.75 -9.42
CA GLU A 379 -21.65 -2.76 -8.55
C GLU A 379 -22.00 -4.25 -8.41
N LEU A 380 -21.33 -4.92 -7.49
CA LEU A 380 -22.01 -5.91 -6.68
C LEU A 380 -23.16 -5.08 -6.12
N GLU A 381 -24.35 -5.20 -6.75
CA GLU A 381 -25.60 -4.71 -6.20
C GLU A 381 -25.46 -4.84 -4.71
N ASN A 382 -25.62 -3.75 -3.98
CA ASN A 382 -25.57 -3.64 -2.54
C ASN A 382 -26.21 -4.88 -1.88
N LYS A 383 -25.54 -6.00 -1.90
CA LYS A 383 -25.75 -7.09 -0.96
C LYS A 383 -25.01 -6.61 0.26
N ASP A 384 -25.80 -6.01 1.12
CA ASP A 384 -25.45 -5.60 2.46
C ASP A 384 -24.40 -6.57 3.03
N ILE A 385 -23.16 -6.09 3.19
CA ILE A 385 -22.09 -6.82 3.90
C ILE A 385 -22.57 -7.19 5.31
N SER A 386 -23.62 -6.51 5.82
CA SER A 386 -24.30 -6.82 7.08
C SER A 386 -24.98 -8.19 7.11
N THR A 387 -25.14 -8.88 5.97
CA THR A 387 -25.75 -10.22 5.90
C THR A 387 -24.71 -11.35 5.95
N PHE A 388 -23.41 -11.03 6.02
CA PHE A 388 -22.34 -12.02 6.11
C PHE A 388 -21.46 -11.87 7.37
N LEU A 389 -21.84 -10.99 8.30
CA LEU A 389 -21.24 -10.85 9.64
C LEU A 389 -22.12 -11.51 10.68
#